data_85f2548b5c7d91a1b28c25fe0ab3a3f1
#
_entry.id   85f2548b5c7d91a1b28c25fe0ab3a3f1
#
_cell.length_a   1.000
_cell.length_b   1.000
_cell.length_c   1.000
_cell.angle_alpha   90.00
_cell.angle_beta   90.00
_cell.angle_gamma   90.00
#
_symmetry.space_group_name_H-M   'P 1'
#
loop_
_entity.id
_entity.type
_entity.pdbx_description
1 polymer ?
#
loop_
_entity_poly.entity_id
_entity_poly.type
_entity_poly.pdbx_seq_one_letter_code
_entity_poly.pdbx_strand_id
1 'polypeptide(L)'
;MLLDKRLPVVICDDESTHGEWRGLLADLPLLPAPPSLIVSSRLADERLWGEVLNLGGYDVLPTPFVRTEVLPVCFQALKSWERQRGTVRIRAAG
;
A
#
# COMPACT_ATOMS: atom_id res chain seq x y z
N MET A 1 -13.98 -12.11 -7.18
CA MET A 1 -13.52 -10.73 -7.08
C MET A 1 -12.01 -10.63 -7.08
N LEU A 2 -11.52 -9.49 -7.43
CA LEU A 2 -10.08 -9.29 -7.49
C LEU A 2 -9.41 -9.43 -6.14
N LEU A 3 -10.11 -9.10 -5.06
CA LEU A 3 -9.55 -9.21 -3.73
C LEU A 3 -9.16 -10.63 -3.36
N ASP A 4 -9.79 -11.60 -3.96
CA ASP A 4 -9.45 -13.00 -3.72
C ASP A 4 -8.09 -13.37 -4.31
N LYS A 5 -7.57 -12.55 -5.20
CA LYS A 5 -6.31 -12.83 -5.87
C LYS A 5 -5.10 -12.50 -5.02
N ARG A 6 -5.30 -11.93 -3.83
CA ARG A 6 -4.21 -11.58 -2.92
C ARG A 6 -3.19 -10.67 -3.58
N LEU A 7 -3.68 -9.52 -4.00
CA LEU A 7 -2.83 -8.51 -4.61
C LEU A 7 -1.78 -8.04 -3.60
N PRO A 8 -0.49 -8.11 -3.93
CA PRO A 8 0.55 -7.72 -2.95
C PRO A 8 0.71 -6.22 -2.79
N VAL A 9 0.45 -5.45 -3.84
CA VAL A 9 0.65 -4.00 -3.83
C VAL A 9 -0.51 -3.36 -4.55
N VAL A 10 -1.04 -2.29 -3.95
CA VAL A 10 -2.13 -1.51 -4.53
C VAL A 10 -1.71 -0.05 -4.52
N ILE A 11 -1.91 0.65 -5.63
CA ILE A 11 -1.66 2.08 -5.72
C ILE A 11 -2.99 2.79 -5.90
N CYS A 12 -3.28 3.73 -5.00
CA CYS A 12 -4.49 4.54 -5.06
C CYS A 12 -4.11 6.00 -5.23
N ASP A 13 -4.69 6.66 -6.22
CA ASP A 13 -4.41 8.07 -6.46
C ASP A 13 -5.30 8.94 -5.59
N ASP A 14 -4.69 9.88 -4.86
CA ASP A 14 -5.42 10.71 -3.91
C ASP A 14 -6.43 11.62 -4.60
N GLU A 15 -6.04 12.26 -5.70
CA GLU A 15 -6.92 13.20 -6.39
C GLU A 15 -8.07 12.50 -7.10
N SER A 16 -7.79 11.44 -7.83
CA SER A 16 -8.84 10.80 -8.63
C SER A 16 -9.81 10.00 -7.77
N THR A 17 -9.43 9.60 -6.58
CA THR A 17 -10.33 8.89 -5.67
C THR A 17 -10.91 9.82 -4.60
N HIS A 18 -10.62 11.10 -4.65
CA HIS A 18 -11.12 12.07 -3.67
C HIS A 18 -10.81 11.64 -2.23
N GLY A 19 -9.63 11.05 -2.05
CA GLY A 19 -9.20 10.65 -0.71
C GLY A 19 -9.81 9.36 -0.19
N GLU A 20 -10.49 8.60 -1.04
CA GLU A 20 -11.15 7.36 -0.60
C GLU A 20 -10.17 6.27 -0.15
N TRP A 21 -8.90 6.44 -0.44
CA TRP A 21 -7.89 5.48 0.04
C TRP A 21 -7.92 5.35 1.57
N ARG A 22 -8.42 6.37 2.26
CA ARG A 22 -8.53 6.33 3.74
C ARG A 22 -9.47 5.23 4.19
N GLY A 23 -10.62 5.14 3.54
CA GLY A 23 -11.58 4.08 3.85
C GLY A 23 -11.05 2.71 3.49
N LEU A 24 -10.33 2.62 2.38
CA LEU A 24 -9.74 1.36 1.96
C LEU A 24 -8.72 0.87 3.00
N LEU A 25 -7.88 1.78 3.52
CA LEU A 25 -6.91 1.41 4.55
C LEU A 25 -7.59 0.89 5.80
N ALA A 26 -8.76 1.43 6.15
CA ALA A 26 -9.50 0.95 7.31
C ALA A 26 -9.99 -0.48 7.11
N ASP A 27 -10.26 -0.87 5.87
CA ASP A 27 -10.80 -2.20 5.56
C ASP A 27 -9.72 -3.25 5.29
N LEU A 28 -8.52 -2.84 4.90
CA LEU A 28 -7.46 -3.79 4.52
C LEU A 28 -7.12 -4.79 5.62
N PRO A 29 -7.05 -4.43 6.89
CA PRO A 29 -6.72 -5.41 7.94
C PRO A 29 -7.72 -6.55 8.04
N LEU A 30 -8.90 -6.41 7.45
CA LEU A 30 -9.91 -7.46 7.46
C LEU A 30 -9.60 -8.57 6.45
N LEU A 31 -8.66 -8.34 5.55
CA LEU A 31 -8.27 -9.32 4.54
C LEU A 31 -7.24 -10.29 5.12
N PRO A 32 -7.23 -11.55 4.66
CA PRO A 32 -6.26 -12.54 5.16
C PRO A 32 -4.81 -12.17 4.86
N ALA A 33 -4.56 -11.53 3.73
CA ALA A 33 -3.22 -11.12 3.34
C ALA A 33 -3.31 -9.72 2.76
N PRO A 34 -3.43 -8.70 3.64
CA PRO A 34 -3.66 -7.34 3.15
C PRO A 34 -2.49 -6.84 2.30
N PRO A 35 -2.80 -6.18 1.18
CA PRO A 35 -1.75 -5.63 0.32
C PRO A 35 -1.05 -4.45 0.97
N SER A 36 0.15 -4.15 0.48
CA SER A 36 0.82 -2.89 0.81
C SER A 36 0.17 -1.80 -0.04
N LEU A 37 -0.38 -0.78 0.60
CA LEU A 37 -1.06 0.30 -0.11
C LEU A 37 -0.14 1.50 -0.25
N ILE A 38 0.00 1.97 -1.48
CA ILE A 38 0.75 3.17 -1.81
C ILE A 38 -0.23 4.22 -2.31
N VAL A 39 -0.12 5.43 -1.81
CA VAL A 39 -0.95 6.54 -2.28
C VAL A 39 -0.13 7.36 -3.26
N SER A 40 -0.70 7.69 -4.42
CA SER A 40 -0.07 8.59 -5.37
C SER A 40 -0.78 9.94 -5.33
N SER A 41 -0.02 11.02 -5.53
CA SER A 41 -0.59 12.36 -5.51
C SER A 41 0.34 13.34 -6.20
N ARG A 42 -0.24 14.36 -6.84
CA ARG A 42 0.55 15.46 -7.37
C ARG A 42 1.13 16.31 -6.25
N LEU A 43 0.52 16.26 -5.06
CA LEU A 43 0.99 16.98 -3.88
C LEU A 43 1.49 15.98 -2.85
N ALA A 44 2.50 15.20 -3.22
CA ALA A 44 3.09 14.21 -2.33
C ALA A 44 4.02 14.92 -1.34
N ASP A 45 3.44 15.65 -0.40
CA ASP A 45 4.19 16.39 0.60
C ASP A 45 4.29 15.61 1.91
N GLU A 46 5.01 16.20 2.87
CA GLU A 46 5.23 15.55 4.15
C GLU A 46 3.93 15.32 4.92
N ARG A 47 2.97 16.20 4.77
CA ARG A 47 1.69 16.07 5.46
C ARG A 47 0.93 14.86 4.97
N LEU A 48 0.84 14.68 3.65
CA LEU A 48 0.17 13.51 3.09
C LEU A 48 0.93 12.23 3.44
N TRP A 49 2.26 12.28 3.34
CA TRP A 49 3.10 11.15 3.67
C TRP A 49 2.88 10.70 5.12
N GLY A 50 2.88 11.66 6.05
CA GLY A 50 2.63 11.35 7.45
C GLY A 50 1.26 10.76 7.68
N GLU A 51 0.24 11.28 7.02
CA GLU A 51 -1.11 10.75 7.16
C GLU A 51 -1.21 9.32 6.64
N VAL A 52 -0.64 9.06 5.46
CA VAL A 52 -0.69 7.73 4.86
C VAL A 52 -0.02 6.70 5.77
N LEU A 53 1.18 7.00 6.26
CA LEU A 53 1.89 6.08 7.13
C LEU A 53 1.18 5.88 8.45
N ASN A 54 0.61 6.95 8.99
CA ASN A 54 -0.08 6.88 10.27
C ASN A 54 -1.34 6.02 10.19
N LEU A 55 -1.98 5.98 9.04
CA LEU A 55 -3.18 5.17 8.83
C LEU A 55 -2.88 3.75 8.36
N GLY A 56 -1.62 3.39 8.21
CA GLY A 56 -1.25 2.03 7.85
C GLY A 56 -0.85 1.84 6.40
N GLY A 57 -0.75 2.92 5.62
CA GLY A 57 -0.27 2.83 4.26
C GLY A 57 1.23 2.59 4.22
N TYR A 58 1.71 2.16 3.06
CA TYR A 58 3.13 1.83 2.93
C TYR A 58 3.98 3.04 2.55
N ASP A 59 3.55 3.83 1.58
CA ASP A 59 4.34 4.97 1.11
C ASP A 59 3.47 5.88 0.25
N VAL A 60 4.06 7.00 -0.18
CA VAL A 60 3.42 7.96 -1.08
C VAL A 60 4.34 8.18 -2.26
N LEU A 61 3.76 8.20 -3.46
CA LEU A 61 4.50 8.44 -4.70
C LEU A 61 3.99 9.69 -5.38
N PRO A 62 4.88 10.58 -5.81
CA PRO A 62 4.45 11.74 -6.57
C PRO A 62 4.03 11.37 -7.99
N THR A 63 3.06 12.07 -8.53
CA THR A 63 2.67 11.97 -9.93
C THR A 63 3.03 13.26 -10.64
N PRO A 64 3.37 13.20 -11.94
CA PRO A 64 3.45 11.99 -12.77
C PRO A 64 4.55 11.04 -12.32
N PHE A 65 4.35 9.75 -12.55
CA PHE A 65 5.30 8.74 -12.08
C PHE A 65 6.63 8.85 -12.79
N VAL A 66 7.70 8.72 -11.99
CA VAL A 66 9.05 8.61 -12.50
C VAL A 66 9.53 7.20 -12.24
N ARG A 67 9.93 6.51 -13.30
CA ARG A 67 10.25 5.09 -13.22
C ARG A 67 11.27 4.76 -12.15
N THR A 68 12.31 5.59 -12.04
CA THR A 68 13.38 5.36 -11.06
C THR A 68 12.92 5.54 -9.63
N GLU A 69 11.78 6.19 -9.41
CA GLU A 69 11.19 6.32 -8.09
C GLU A 69 10.17 5.22 -7.82
N VAL A 70 9.38 4.88 -8.83
CA VAL A 70 8.27 3.94 -8.66
C VAL A 70 8.77 2.51 -8.45
N LEU A 71 9.74 2.07 -9.24
CA LEU A 71 10.18 0.69 -9.19
C LEU A 71 10.76 0.30 -7.83
N PRO A 72 11.66 1.09 -7.23
CA PRO A 72 12.17 0.73 -5.90
C PRO A 72 11.07 0.68 -4.83
N VAL A 73 10.14 1.63 -4.86
CA VAL A 73 9.08 1.67 -3.87
C VAL A 73 8.17 0.46 -4.00
N CYS A 74 7.75 0.15 -5.22
CA CYS A 74 6.89 -1.01 -5.45
C CYS A 74 7.59 -2.31 -5.09
N PHE A 75 8.88 -2.41 -5.40
CA PHE A 75 9.66 -3.60 -5.06
C PHE A 75 9.75 -3.79 -3.56
N GLN A 76 10.01 -2.70 -2.82
CA GLN A 76 10.08 -2.76 -1.36
C GLN A 76 8.71 -3.09 -0.76
N ALA A 77 7.65 -2.54 -1.34
CA ALA A 77 6.29 -2.83 -0.89
C ALA A 77 5.95 -4.32 -1.07
N LEU A 78 6.37 -4.89 -2.20
CA LEU A 78 6.19 -6.31 -2.46
C LEU A 78 6.96 -7.15 -1.45
N LYS A 79 8.20 -6.77 -1.18
CA LYS A 79 9.03 -7.47 -0.19
C LYS A 79 8.41 -7.41 1.20
N SER A 80 7.89 -6.26 1.57
CA SER A 80 7.22 -6.10 2.86
C SER A 80 6.01 -7.02 2.97
N TRP A 81 5.21 -7.07 1.90
CA TRP A 81 4.04 -7.95 1.87
C TRP A 81 4.45 -9.41 2.00
N GLU A 82 5.50 -9.82 1.30
CA GLU A 82 5.99 -11.20 1.37
C GLU A 82 6.48 -11.56 2.76
N ARG A 83 7.17 -10.64 3.42
CA ARG A 83 7.67 -10.88 4.78
C ARG A 83 6.52 -11.08 5.77
N GLN A 84 5.51 -10.23 5.68
CA GLN A 84 4.35 -10.34 6.58
C GLN A 84 3.60 -11.63 6.35
N ARG A 85 3.43 -12.00 5.09
CA ARG A 85 2.75 -13.22 4.73
C ARG A 85 3.54 -14.45 5.20
N GLY A 86 4.87 -14.41 5.06
CA GLY A 86 5.73 -15.48 5.53
C GLY A 86 5.68 -15.63 7.05
N THR A 87 5.65 -14.49 7.76
CA THR A 87 5.55 -14.50 9.22
C THR A 87 4.25 -15.15 9.67
N VAL A 88 3.15 -14.81 9.03
CA VAL A 88 1.86 -15.43 9.34
C VAL A 88 1.91 -16.92 9.08
N ARG A 89 2.52 -17.35 7.98
CA ARG A 89 2.62 -18.75 7.63
C ARG A 89 3.47 -19.53 8.63
N ILE A 90 4.56 -18.92 9.11
CA ILE A 90 5.41 -19.55 10.12
C ILE A 90 4.63 -19.78 11.40
N ARG A 91 3.85 -18.79 11.83
CA ARG A 91 3.04 -18.93 13.02
C ARG A 91 2.00 -20.02 12.89
N ALA A 92 1.39 -20.14 11.71
CA ALA A 92 0.39 -21.16 11.47
C ALA A 92 1.03 -22.56 11.50
N ALA A 93 2.27 -22.66 11.05
CA ALA A 93 2.97 -23.95 11.04
C ALA A 93 3.44 -24.34 12.45
N GLY A 94 3.71 -23.34 13.26
CA GLY A 94 4.17 -23.59 14.62
C GLY A 94 3.05 -23.85 15.58
#